data_c6486f9bce4b9629a019d4a42c10311e
#
_entry.id   c6486f9bce4b9629a019d4a42c10311e
#
_cell.length_a   1.000
_cell.length_b   1.000
_cell.length_c   1.000
_cell.angle_alpha   90.00
_cell.angle_beta   90.00
_cell.angle_gamma   90.00
#
_symmetry.space_group_name_H-M   'P 1'
#
loop_
_entity.id
_entity.type
_entity.pdbx_description
1 polymer ?
#
loop_
_entity_poly.entity_id
_entity_poly.type
_entity_poly.pdbx_seq_one_letter_code
_entity_poly.pdbx_strand_id
1 'polypeptide(L)'
;ISALIAHAEVSGRLHLSHADGEKPIDIHFKGVAGVAGVTTGTAFVRQPPANLRRVKDARTDQPEHELDEFQAALGEVKAELRQISDSLAEHLARKETALFDTYLRMLEDHTLSGEVCQRIRSGETAPTALKYVVLDLVARFEAMDDAYLKERATDLMDLGRRILAKLLHEQSEHFEYPNDVILVAEDVTPVMLGEVDTQSLKAIVSIKGSANSHVAILARSLGIPAVMGAVDLPLGEISGAHVIVDGWRGEVIVEPSEHVLAEYQRAIDDAAILELDLEQIEPGAAMTADGTHVQLMLNAGPFGELSERQRSWIDGVGLYRTEFIFLARSRFPTEDEQESEYRTELATYAPMPVVMRTLDIGGDKSLPYFSIAEENPFLGWRGIRVTLDHPEIFLTQIRAMLRADSGLGNLRILLPMITTLDELRASKALIERVVLELTAEGHQVSAPEVGVMIEVPSAVYIAPELAREADFLSVGSNDLTQYLLAVDRTNARVADMFDGFHPAILRALQAISQAGKKAEIPVALCGEMAGDPLAAVLLVGLGFNELSMSSGALASVKRALGTFSSAECRFLAEQALQSESGQHVRRRVAQAFLEKQLNLLVPPNLRETLQVEMA
;
A
#
# COMPACT_ATOMS: atom_id res chain seq x y z
N ILE A 1 14.59 16.37 -26.57
CA ILE A 1 13.99 17.58 -25.96
C ILE A 1 12.98 18.20 -26.93
N SER A 2 13.36 18.54 -28.18
CA SER A 2 12.43 19.13 -29.17
C SER A 2 11.21 18.25 -29.42
N ALA A 3 11.38 16.94 -29.50
CA ALA A 3 10.29 15.97 -29.69
C ALA A 3 9.41 15.85 -28.41
N LEU A 4 9.99 15.91 -27.21
CA LEU A 4 9.27 15.96 -25.93
C LEU A 4 8.39 17.21 -25.83
N ILE A 5 8.93 18.37 -26.22
CA ILE A 5 8.19 19.63 -26.25
C ILE A 5 7.00 19.53 -27.21
N ALA A 6 7.23 19.06 -28.44
CA ALA A 6 6.17 18.87 -29.43
C ALA A 6 5.07 17.91 -28.92
N HIS A 7 5.46 16.83 -28.22
CA HIS A 7 4.52 15.90 -27.64
C HIS A 7 3.69 16.53 -26.51
N ALA A 8 4.32 17.31 -25.64
CA ALA A 8 3.66 18.02 -24.53
C ALA A 8 2.72 19.13 -25.06
N GLU A 9 3.10 19.85 -26.10
CA GLU A 9 2.25 20.86 -26.74
C GLU A 9 0.98 20.25 -27.32
N VAL A 10 1.10 19.12 -28.03
CA VAL A 10 -0.05 18.39 -28.61
C VAL A 10 -0.99 17.85 -27.53
N SER A 11 -0.45 17.44 -26.39
CA SER A 11 -1.22 16.92 -25.26
C SER A 11 -1.79 18.00 -24.35
N GLY A 12 -1.50 19.30 -24.59
CA GLY A 12 -1.97 20.44 -23.80
C GLY A 12 -1.39 20.51 -22.39
N ARG A 13 -0.23 19.89 -22.16
CA ARG A 13 0.39 19.74 -20.83
C ARG A 13 1.59 20.65 -20.59
N LEU A 14 1.87 21.54 -21.52
CA LEU A 14 2.98 22.48 -21.40
C LEU A 14 2.49 23.74 -20.64
N HIS A 15 2.98 23.95 -19.43
CA HIS A 15 2.86 25.23 -18.75
C HIS A 15 4.00 26.16 -19.21
N LEU A 16 3.73 26.97 -20.24
CA LEU A 16 4.68 27.96 -20.72
C LEU A 16 4.75 29.13 -19.75
N SER A 17 5.79 29.22 -18.94
CA SER A 17 6.22 30.50 -18.38
C SER A 17 7.10 31.19 -19.42
N HIS A 18 6.56 32.19 -20.12
CA HIS A 18 7.33 32.97 -21.07
C HIS A 18 8.29 33.93 -20.35
N ALA A 19 9.56 33.54 -20.30
CA ALA A 19 10.66 34.46 -20.12
C ALA A 19 11.65 34.20 -21.25
N ASP A 20 11.91 35.23 -22.00
CA ASP A 20 12.81 35.39 -23.14
C ASP A 20 13.77 34.25 -23.52
N GLY A 21 13.48 33.56 -24.63
CA GLY A 21 14.51 32.99 -25.52
C GLY A 21 15.06 31.60 -25.14
N GLU A 22 14.73 31.00 -24.02
CA GLU A 22 15.16 29.66 -23.60
C GLU A 22 14.07 28.61 -23.87
N LYS A 23 14.54 27.36 -24.15
CA LYS A 23 13.66 26.23 -24.43
C LYS A 23 12.67 26.01 -23.27
N PRO A 24 11.40 25.68 -23.55
CA PRO A 24 10.46 25.33 -22.49
C PRO A 24 11.00 24.11 -21.76
N ILE A 25 11.08 24.24 -20.46
CA ILE A 25 11.58 23.32 -19.47
C ILE A 25 10.37 23.08 -18.55
N ASP A 26 10.39 22.04 -17.72
CA ASP A 26 9.29 21.66 -16.84
C ASP A 26 8.13 20.95 -17.58
N ILE A 27 8.44 19.82 -18.20
CA ILE A 27 7.40 18.99 -18.85
C ILE A 27 6.83 18.01 -17.83
N HIS A 28 5.56 18.20 -17.48
CA HIS A 28 4.87 17.44 -16.46
C HIS A 28 4.08 16.26 -17.04
N PHE A 29 4.27 15.07 -16.46
CA PHE A 29 3.50 13.88 -16.77
C PHE A 29 2.84 13.35 -15.51
N LYS A 30 1.54 13.04 -15.59
CA LYS A 30 0.79 12.49 -14.47
C LYS A 30 0.67 10.98 -14.57
N GLY A 31 0.84 10.34 -13.43
CA GLY A 31 0.54 8.94 -13.16
C GLY A 31 -0.24 8.83 -11.86
N VAL A 32 -0.10 7.68 -11.21
CA VAL A 32 -0.68 7.37 -9.90
C VAL A 32 0.45 7.32 -8.89
N ALA A 33 0.24 7.89 -7.72
CA ALA A 33 1.14 7.77 -6.57
C ALA A 33 1.32 6.29 -6.19
N GLY A 34 2.50 5.73 -6.46
CA GLY A 34 2.82 4.34 -6.15
C GLY A 34 3.48 4.20 -4.78
N VAL A 35 4.58 4.89 -4.59
CA VAL A 35 5.32 4.97 -3.33
C VAL A 35 5.65 6.43 -3.05
N ALA A 36 5.32 6.87 -1.84
CA ALA A 36 5.57 8.23 -1.38
C ALA A 36 7.06 8.56 -1.35
N GLY A 37 7.40 9.80 -1.62
CA GLY A 37 8.75 10.32 -1.66
C GLY A 37 9.00 11.15 -2.89
N VAL A 38 10.04 11.99 -2.83
CA VAL A 38 10.50 12.80 -3.96
C VAL A 38 11.99 12.59 -4.16
N THR A 39 12.38 12.46 -5.40
CA THR A 39 13.79 12.38 -5.77
C THR A 39 14.04 12.92 -7.17
N THR A 40 15.30 13.17 -7.47
CA THR A 40 15.76 13.61 -8.78
C THR A 40 16.89 12.69 -9.26
N GLY A 41 17.00 12.50 -10.56
CA GLY A 41 18.02 11.65 -11.14
C GLY A 41 17.92 11.55 -12.66
N THR A 42 18.67 10.61 -13.22
CA THR A 42 18.75 10.37 -14.66
C THR A 42 17.82 9.24 -15.07
N ALA A 43 16.91 9.51 -15.99
CA ALA A 43 15.99 8.52 -16.52
C ALA A 43 16.73 7.45 -17.33
N PHE A 44 16.58 6.20 -16.94
CA PHE A 44 17.09 5.05 -17.65
C PHE A 44 15.92 4.19 -18.14
N VAL A 45 15.69 4.22 -19.45
CA VAL A 45 14.56 3.50 -20.06
C VAL A 45 14.96 2.05 -20.33
N ARG A 46 14.29 1.13 -19.66
CA ARG A 46 14.44 -0.31 -19.84
C ARG A 46 13.46 -0.82 -20.87
N GLN A 47 13.99 -1.42 -21.93
CA GLN A 47 13.18 -2.15 -22.89
C GLN A 47 13.12 -3.63 -22.53
N PRO A 48 12.03 -4.33 -22.90
CA PRO A 48 11.94 -5.78 -22.73
C PRO A 48 13.09 -6.49 -23.45
N PRO A 49 13.67 -7.56 -22.86
CA PRO A 49 14.85 -8.23 -23.41
C PRO A 49 14.60 -8.87 -24.78
N ALA A 50 13.38 -9.29 -25.09
CA ALA A 50 12.99 -9.86 -26.39
C ALA A 50 11.49 -9.66 -26.65
N ASN A 51 11.05 -9.87 -27.90
CA ASN A 51 9.65 -9.71 -28.28
C ASN A 51 9.05 -11.01 -28.84
N LEU A 52 8.30 -11.73 -28.01
CA LEU A 52 7.62 -12.98 -28.38
C LEU A 52 6.73 -12.85 -29.62
N ARG A 53 6.04 -11.70 -29.80
CA ARG A 53 5.14 -11.49 -30.94
C ARG A 53 5.89 -11.34 -32.28
N ARG A 54 7.20 -11.04 -32.26
CA ARG A 54 8.04 -10.92 -33.46
C ARG A 54 8.69 -12.24 -33.89
N VAL A 55 8.61 -13.29 -33.08
CA VAL A 55 9.12 -14.62 -33.43
C VAL A 55 8.36 -15.16 -34.62
N LYS A 56 9.11 -15.50 -35.69
CA LYS A 56 8.54 -16.13 -36.89
C LYS A 56 8.32 -17.60 -36.62
N ASP A 57 7.18 -18.12 -37.09
CA ASP A 57 6.88 -19.53 -36.98
C ASP A 57 7.89 -20.36 -37.80
N ALA A 58 8.50 -21.32 -37.14
CA ALA A 58 9.49 -22.19 -37.74
C ALA A 58 9.33 -23.63 -37.23
N ARG A 59 9.74 -24.59 -38.07
CA ARG A 59 9.77 -26.00 -37.73
C ARG A 59 11.18 -26.52 -37.73
N THR A 60 11.42 -27.54 -36.93
CA THR A 60 12.71 -28.22 -36.83
C THR A 60 12.58 -29.69 -37.22
N ASP A 61 13.65 -30.22 -37.78
CA ASP A 61 13.87 -31.66 -37.99
C ASP A 61 14.78 -32.28 -36.90
N GLN A 62 15.21 -31.45 -35.91
CA GLN A 62 16.06 -31.84 -34.78
C GLN A 62 15.40 -31.50 -33.43
N PRO A 63 14.25 -32.12 -33.07
CA PRO A 63 13.53 -31.76 -31.87
C PRO A 63 14.34 -31.93 -30.56
N GLU A 64 15.22 -32.92 -30.50
CA GLU A 64 16.05 -33.16 -29.31
C GLU A 64 17.05 -32.03 -29.07
N HIS A 65 17.63 -31.46 -30.11
CA HIS A 65 18.51 -30.30 -30.00
C HIS A 65 17.75 -29.06 -29.48
N GLU A 66 16.57 -28.81 -30.03
CA GLU A 66 15.71 -27.70 -29.59
C GLU A 66 15.25 -27.88 -28.12
N LEU A 67 15.03 -29.10 -27.67
CA LEU A 67 14.73 -29.41 -26.26
C LEU A 67 15.91 -29.11 -25.35
N ASP A 68 17.12 -29.51 -25.77
CA ASP A 68 18.33 -29.22 -25.00
C ASP A 68 18.59 -27.71 -24.90
N GLU A 69 18.43 -26.96 -25.99
CA GLU A 69 18.54 -25.50 -25.97
C GLU A 69 17.48 -24.83 -25.09
N PHE A 70 16.23 -25.31 -25.16
CA PHE A 70 15.17 -24.80 -24.29
C PHE A 70 15.46 -25.06 -22.80
N GLN A 71 15.93 -26.27 -22.46
CA GLN A 71 16.27 -26.60 -21.08
C GLN A 71 17.47 -25.80 -20.57
N ALA A 72 18.47 -25.56 -21.41
CA ALA A 72 19.60 -24.73 -21.08
C ALA A 72 19.16 -23.27 -20.80
N ALA A 73 18.38 -22.67 -21.71
CA ALA A 73 17.84 -21.34 -21.54
C ALA A 73 16.97 -21.20 -20.27
N LEU A 74 16.12 -22.20 -20.00
CA LEU A 74 15.31 -22.27 -18.78
C LEU A 74 16.18 -22.35 -17.52
N GLY A 75 17.26 -23.13 -17.56
CA GLY A 75 18.24 -23.26 -16.47
C GLY A 75 18.96 -21.93 -16.17
N GLU A 76 19.35 -21.19 -17.21
CA GLU A 76 19.97 -19.88 -17.06
C GLU A 76 19.03 -18.86 -16.41
N VAL A 77 17.78 -18.77 -16.89
CA VAL A 77 16.78 -17.85 -16.30
C VAL A 77 16.50 -18.18 -14.83
N LYS A 78 16.42 -19.47 -14.49
CA LYS A 78 16.27 -19.88 -13.08
C LYS A 78 17.48 -19.49 -12.23
N ALA A 79 18.69 -19.56 -12.77
CA ALA A 79 19.91 -19.14 -12.06
C ALA A 79 19.91 -17.63 -11.82
N GLU A 80 19.54 -16.84 -12.82
CA GLU A 80 19.39 -15.38 -12.71
C GLU A 80 18.36 -14.99 -11.63
N LEU A 81 17.19 -15.62 -11.64
CA LEU A 81 16.14 -15.35 -10.64
C LEU A 81 16.59 -15.66 -9.21
N ARG A 82 17.36 -16.75 -9.02
CA ARG A 82 17.92 -17.09 -7.70
C ARG A 82 18.94 -16.05 -7.26
N GLN A 83 19.84 -15.64 -8.16
CA GLN A 83 20.84 -14.62 -7.85
C GLN A 83 20.19 -13.29 -7.46
N ILE A 84 19.14 -12.85 -8.19
CA ILE A 84 18.37 -11.65 -7.87
C ILE A 84 17.66 -11.79 -6.51
N SER A 85 17.03 -12.94 -6.26
CA SER A 85 16.38 -13.24 -4.99
C SER A 85 17.36 -13.16 -3.81
N ASP A 86 18.54 -13.75 -3.97
CA ASP A 86 19.58 -13.74 -2.93
C ASP A 86 20.12 -12.33 -2.67
N SER A 87 20.33 -11.52 -3.73
CA SER A 87 20.77 -10.12 -3.60
C SER A 87 19.72 -9.27 -2.90
N LEU A 88 18.46 -9.42 -3.24
CA LEU A 88 17.37 -8.68 -2.61
C LEU A 88 17.07 -9.15 -1.19
N ALA A 89 17.37 -10.40 -0.84
CA ALA A 89 17.19 -10.94 0.52
C ALA A 89 18.06 -10.25 1.59
N GLU A 90 19.11 -9.52 1.18
CA GLU A 90 19.90 -8.67 2.08
C GLU A 90 19.13 -7.41 2.53
N HIS A 91 18.12 -6.97 1.76
CA HIS A 91 17.42 -5.70 1.95
C HIS A 91 15.90 -5.88 2.16
N LEU A 92 15.35 -7.06 1.86
CA LEU A 92 13.92 -7.35 1.89
C LEU A 92 13.60 -8.48 2.87
N ALA A 93 12.41 -8.43 3.47
CA ALA A 93 11.92 -9.50 4.32
C ALA A 93 11.66 -10.78 3.52
N ARG A 94 11.72 -11.94 4.19
CA ARG A 94 11.54 -13.28 3.59
C ARG A 94 10.21 -13.46 2.84
N LYS A 95 9.18 -12.71 3.20
CA LYS A 95 7.87 -12.73 2.53
C LYS A 95 7.91 -12.05 1.15
N GLU A 96 8.72 -11.04 0.97
CA GLU A 96 8.85 -10.27 -0.27
C GLU A 96 9.67 -11.02 -1.30
N THR A 97 10.71 -11.74 -0.85
CA THR A 97 11.50 -12.63 -1.71
C THR A 97 10.74 -13.89 -2.13
N ALA A 98 9.66 -14.29 -1.43
CA ALA A 98 8.80 -15.41 -1.80
C ALA A 98 8.12 -15.26 -3.18
N LEU A 99 8.07 -14.04 -3.73
CA LEU A 99 7.64 -13.79 -5.11
C LEU A 99 8.55 -14.50 -6.12
N PHE A 100 9.86 -14.49 -5.90
CA PHE A 100 10.83 -15.16 -6.76
C PHE A 100 10.70 -16.68 -6.68
N ASP A 101 10.36 -17.24 -5.50
CA ASP A 101 10.01 -18.66 -5.36
C ASP A 101 8.79 -19.02 -6.23
N THR A 102 7.84 -18.10 -6.32
CA THR A 102 6.67 -18.31 -7.19
C THR A 102 7.07 -18.29 -8.66
N TYR A 103 7.95 -17.38 -9.09
CA TYR A 103 8.47 -17.35 -10.46
C TYR A 103 9.24 -18.64 -10.79
N LEU A 104 10.06 -19.15 -9.88
CA LEU A 104 10.75 -20.43 -10.04
C LEU A 104 9.75 -21.60 -10.21
N ARG A 105 8.67 -21.63 -9.41
CA ARG A 105 7.60 -22.62 -9.55
C ARG A 105 6.86 -22.51 -10.87
N MET A 106 6.56 -21.28 -11.34
CA MET A 106 5.92 -21.06 -12.65
C MET A 106 6.79 -21.62 -13.79
N LEU A 107 8.11 -21.48 -13.71
CA LEU A 107 9.05 -22.04 -14.68
C LEU A 107 9.18 -23.57 -14.58
N GLU A 108 8.86 -24.17 -13.43
CA GLU A 108 8.88 -25.62 -13.19
C GLU A 108 7.55 -26.29 -13.51
N ASP A 109 6.48 -25.50 -13.62
CA ASP A 109 5.13 -26.01 -13.85
C ASP A 109 5.05 -26.72 -15.22
N HIS A 110 4.40 -27.89 -15.20
CA HIS A 110 4.09 -28.65 -16.41
C HIS A 110 3.26 -27.86 -17.43
N THR A 111 2.49 -26.88 -16.98
CA THR A 111 1.65 -26.03 -17.85
C THR A 111 2.47 -25.13 -18.76
N LEU A 112 3.63 -24.64 -18.30
CA LEU A 112 4.53 -23.85 -19.13
C LEU A 112 5.58 -24.75 -19.80
N SER A 113 6.50 -25.33 -19.00
CA SER A 113 7.65 -26.07 -19.52
C SER A 113 7.23 -27.37 -20.24
N GLY A 114 6.22 -28.07 -19.73
CA GLY A 114 5.72 -29.30 -20.33
C GLY A 114 5.04 -29.10 -21.67
N GLU A 115 4.18 -28.06 -21.80
CA GLU A 115 3.53 -27.73 -23.07
C GLU A 115 4.53 -27.25 -24.13
N VAL A 116 5.55 -26.46 -23.75
CA VAL A 116 6.64 -26.07 -24.66
C VAL A 116 7.38 -27.32 -25.15
N CYS A 117 7.79 -28.21 -24.26
CA CYS A 117 8.46 -29.45 -24.63
C CYS A 117 7.60 -30.33 -25.55
N GLN A 118 6.29 -30.40 -25.31
CA GLN A 118 5.37 -31.18 -26.17
C GLN A 118 5.30 -30.61 -27.60
N ARG A 119 5.23 -29.29 -27.73
CA ARG A 119 5.23 -28.61 -29.05
C ARG A 119 6.56 -28.80 -29.78
N ILE A 120 7.69 -28.72 -29.10
CA ILE A 120 9.00 -28.99 -29.70
C ILE A 120 9.05 -30.42 -30.24
N ARG A 121 8.59 -31.41 -29.46
CA ARG A 121 8.50 -32.81 -29.94
C ARG A 121 7.57 -32.97 -31.13
N SER A 122 6.59 -32.09 -31.32
CA SER A 122 5.72 -32.06 -32.51
C SER A 122 6.36 -31.42 -33.75
N GLY A 123 7.62 -30.97 -33.64
CA GLY A 123 8.42 -30.41 -34.73
C GLY A 123 8.40 -28.88 -34.83
N GLU A 124 8.00 -28.17 -33.78
CA GLU A 124 8.18 -26.71 -33.69
C GLU A 124 9.57 -26.36 -33.12
N THR A 125 10.16 -25.24 -33.52
CA THR A 125 11.39 -24.73 -32.89
C THR A 125 11.11 -24.23 -31.47
N ALA A 126 12.09 -24.24 -30.59
CA ALA A 126 11.94 -23.79 -29.20
C ALA A 126 11.37 -22.36 -29.08
N PRO A 127 11.86 -21.34 -29.86
CA PRO A 127 11.25 -20.01 -29.84
C PRO A 127 9.78 -20.00 -30.29
N THR A 128 9.41 -20.81 -31.31
CA THR A 128 8.03 -20.90 -31.80
C THR A 128 7.11 -21.51 -30.74
N ALA A 129 7.52 -22.64 -30.16
CA ALA A 129 6.77 -23.33 -29.11
C ALA A 129 6.56 -22.42 -27.88
N LEU A 130 7.63 -21.76 -27.42
CA LEU A 130 7.59 -20.81 -26.30
C LEU A 130 6.61 -19.66 -26.58
N LYS A 131 6.68 -19.04 -27.77
CA LYS A 131 5.76 -17.98 -28.18
C LYS A 131 4.31 -18.38 -28.01
N TYR A 132 3.91 -19.52 -28.56
CA TYR A 132 2.51 -19.94 -28.51
C TYR A 132 2.04 -20.26 -27.11
N VAL A 133 2.84 -20.95 -26.31
CA VAL A 133 2.47 -21.33 -24.94
C VAL A 133 2.34 -20.10 -24.06
N VAL A 134 3.33 -19.19 -24.09
CA VAL A 134 3.30 -17.98 -23.26
C VAL A 134 2.15 -17.07 -23.66
N LEU A 135 1.94 -16.81 -24.97
CA LEU A 135 0.87 -15.92 -25.40
C LEU A 135 -0.53 -16.50 -25.12
N ASP A 136 -0.71 -17.82 -25.21
CA ASP A 136 -1.97 -18.47 -24.87
C ASP A 136 -2.26 -18.40 -23.36
N LEU A 137 -1.27 -18.67 -22.52
CA LEU A 137 -1.40 -18.55 -21.07
C LEU A 137 -1.67 -17.12 -20.63
N VAL A 138 -0.94 -16.15 -21.21
CA VAL A 138 -1.16 -14.71 -20.95
C VAL A 138 -2.59 -14.31 -21.34
N ALA A 139 -3.05 -14.71 -22.54
CA ALA A 139 -4.41 -14.41 -22.99
C ALA A 139 -5.49 -15.02 -22.08
N ARG A 140 -5.24 -16.22 -21.56
CA ARG A 140 -6.14 -16.85 -20.57
C ARG A 140 -6.18 -16.04 -19.27
N PHE A 141 -5.04 -15.59 -18.74
CA PHE A 141 -4.98 -14.79 -17.52
C PHE A 141 -5.57 -13.39 -17.71
N GLU A 142 -5.32 -12.75 -18.85
CA GLU A 142 -5.91 -11.45 -19.19
C GLU A 142 -7.44 -11.50 -19.36
N ALA A 143 -7.97 -12.65 -19.83
CA ALA A 143 -9.41 -12.86 -20.00
C ALA A 143 -10.14 -13.15 -18.68
N MET A 144 -9.42 -13.45 -17.62
CA MET A 144 -10.01 -13.64 -16.29
C MET A 144 -10.31 -12.26 -15.66
N ASP A 145 -11.46 -12.14 -15.02
CA ASP A 145 -11.90 -10.88 -14.38
C ASP A 145 -11.27 -10.70 -12.99
N ASP A 146 -9.95 -10.90 -12.91
CA ASP A 146 -9.18 -10.93 -11.69
C ASP A 146 -7.90 -10.10 -11.84
N ALA A 147 -7.76 -9.06 -11.02
CA ALA A 147 -6.60 -8.16 -11.04
C ALA A 147 -5.28 -8.88 -10.72
N TYR A 148 -5.28 -9.85 -9.81
CA TYR A 148 -4.12 -10.64 -9.44
C TYR A 148 -3.65 -11.55 -10.58
N LEU A 149 -4.58 -12.20 -11.29
CA LEU A 149 -4.24 -13.05 -12.43
C LEU A 149 -3.80 -12.20 -13.64
N LYS A 150 -4.37 -11.01 -13.83
CA LYS A 150 -3.87 -10.05 -14.82
C LYS A 150 -2.43 -9.60 -14.55
N GLU A 151 -2.07 -9.41 -13.28
CA GLU A 151 -0.69 -9.11 -12.88
C GLU A 151 0.23 -10.31 -13.15
N ARG A 152 -0.24 -11.53 -12.89
CA ARG A 152 0.48 -12.76 -13.26
C ARG A 152 0.70 -12.92 -14.77
N ALA A 153 -0.20 -12.39 -15.59
CA ALA A 153 0.01 -12.33 -17.04
C ALA A 153 1.26 -11.51 -17.41
N THR A 154 1.47 -10.38 -16.73
CA THR A 154 2.66 -9.55 -16.89
C THR A 154 3.93 -10.30 -16.46
N ASP A 155 3.91 -10.94 -15.31
CA ASP A 155 5.03 -11.75 -14.80
C ASP A 155 5.40 -12.87 -15.79
N LEU A 156 4.39 -13.61 -16.26
CA LEU A 156 4.57 -14.70 -17.21
C LEU A 156 5.12 -14.20 -18.56
N MET A 157 4.66 -13.04 -19.02
CA MET A 157 5.18 -12.39 -20.22
C MET A 157 6.64 -12.02 -20.07
N ASP A 158 7.08 -11.48 -18.92
CA ASP A 158 8.48 -11.15 -18.66
C ASP A 158 9.35 -12.39 -18.62
N LEU A 159 8.94 -13.43 -17.91
CA LEU A 159 9.65 -14.71 -17.88
C LEU A 159 9.79 -15.33 -19.28
N GLY A 160 8.72 -15.31 -20.07
CA GLY A 160 8.75 -15.79 -21.46
C GLY A 160 9.71 -15.00 -22.36
N ARG A 161 9.78 -13.67 -22.19
CA ARG A 161 10.71 -12.80 -22.91
C ARG A 161 12.17 -13.08 -22.54
N ARG A 162 12.45 -13.36 -21.27
CA ARG A 162 13.79 -13.72 -20.78
C ARG A 162 14.26 -15.06 -21.35
N ILE A 163 13.39 -16.08 -21.32
CA ILE A 163 13.72 -17.37 -21.95
C ILE A 163 13.97 -17.19 -23.44
N LEU A 164 13.14 -16.39 -24.13
CA LEU A 164 13.33 -16.11 -25.55
C LEU A 164 14.67 -15.43 -25.84
N ALA A 165 15.06 -14.44 -25.03
CA ALA A 165 16.35 -13.76 -25.19
C ALA A 165 17.53 -14.74 -25.11
N LYS A 166 17.48 -15.70 -24.15
CA LYS A 166 18.50 -16.77 -24.04
C LYS A 166 18.50 -17.69 -25.25
N LEU A 167 17.31 -18.10 -25.74
CA LEU A 167 17.18 -18.94 -26.95
C LEU A 167 17.70 -18.24 -28.23
N LEU A 168 17.56 -16.94 -28.31
CA LEU A 168 18.07 -16.14 -29.44
C LEU A 168 19.55 -15.78 -29.30
N HIS A 169 20.19 -16.23 -28.21
CA HIS A 169 21.57 -15.84 -27.86
C HIS A 169 21.77 -14.32 -27.88
N GLU A 170 20.70 -13.56 -27.62
CA GLU A 170 20.82 -12.13 -27.40
C GLU A 170 21.66 -11.93 -26.14
N GLN A 171 22.81 -11.28 -26.32
CA GLN A 171 23.73 -11.02 -25.20
C GLN A 171 22.94 -10.24 -24.16
N SER A 172 22.95 -10.71 -22.92
CA SER A 172 22.48 -9.91 -21.78
C SER A 172 23.35 -8.65 -21.80
N GLU A 173 22.80 -7.54 -22.28
CA GLU A 173 23.50 -6.27 -22.22
C GLU A 173 23.78 -6.01 -20.73
N HIS A 174 25.06 -5.99 -20.37
CA HIS A 174 25.47 -5.43 -19.08
C HIS A 174 25.18 -3.93 -19.16
N PHE A 175 24.08 -3.53 -18.55
CA PHE A 175 23.72 -2.13 -18.47
C PHE A 175 24.60 -1.45 -17.43
N GLU A 176 25.34 -0.44 -17.85
CA GLU A 176 25.98 0.49 -16.93
C GLU A 176 24.91 1.49 -16.46
N TYR A 177 24.38 1.30 -15.28
CA TYR A 177 23.41 2.22 -14.70
C TYR A 177 24.12 3.46 -14.15
N PRO A 178 23.56 4.68 -14.32
CA PRO A 178 24.06 5.86 -13.63
C PRO A 178 23.89 5.71 -12.10
N ASN A 179 24.70 6.44 -11.33
CA ASN A 179 24.65 6.38 -9.86
C ASN A 179 23.34 6.95 -9.27
N ASP A 180 22.59 7.71 -10.05
CA ASP A 180 21.33 8.37 -9.70
C ASP A 180 20.20 7.90 -10.64
N VAL A 181 20.10 6.59 -10.87
CA VAL A 181 19.20 6.03 -11.86
C VAL A 181 17.74 6.15 -11.44
N ILE A 182 16.91 6.64 -12.33
CA ILE A 182 15.46 6.53 -12.29
C ILE A 182 15.07 5.48 -13.33
N LEU A 183 14.62 4.32 -12.83
CA LEU A 183 14.25 3.20 -13.70
C LEU A 183 12.89 3.47 -14.34
N VAL A 184 12.87 3.53 -15.67
CA VAL A 184 11.66 3.80 -16.44
C VAL A 184 11.39 2.65 -17.41
N ALA A 185 10.18 2.12 -17.44
CA ALA A 185 9.77 1.09 -18.39
C ALA A 185 8.28 1.20 -18.74
N GLU A 186 7.88 0.51 -19.82
CA GLU A 186 6.45 0.34 -20.14
C GLU A 186 5.73 -0.40 -19.01
N ASP A 187 6.37 -1.43 -18.49
CA ASP A 187 5.93 -2.20 -17.33
C ASP A 187 7.17 -2.61 -16.54
N VAL A 188 7.39 -2.00 -15.39
CA VAL A 188 8.52 -2.34 -14.54
C VAL A 188 8.20 -3.64 -13.83
N THR A 189 9.13 -4.60 -13.90
CA THR A 189 8.96 -5.91 -13.26
C THR A 189 9.84 -6.05 -12.01
N PRO A 190 9.49 -6.92 -11.06
CA PRO A 190 10.33 -7.21 -9.88
C PRO A 190 11.75 -7.64 -10.25
N VAL A 191 11.90 -8.33 -11.38
CA VAL A 191 13.20 -8.79 -11.85
C VAL A 191 14.04 -7.63 -12.35
N MET A 192 13.45 -6.67 -13.11
CA MET A 192 14.14 -5.45 -13.53
C MET A 192 14.63 -4.62 -12.34
N LEU A 193 13.83 -4.56 -11.29
CA LEU A 193 14.20 -3.86 -10.06
C LEU A 193 15.41 -4.51 -9.38
N GLY A 194 15.45 -5.83 -9.33
CA GLY A 194 16.57 -6.56 -8.74
C GLY A 194 17.85 -6.59 -9.58
N GLU A 195 17.80 -6.18 -10.84
CA GLU A 195 18.98 -6.02 -11.71
C GLU A 195 19.73 -4.70 -11.45
N VAL A 196 19.09 -3.73 -10.78
CA VAL A 196 19.70 -2.42 -10.48
C VAL A 196 20.23 -2.45 -9.05
N ASP A 197 21.43 -1.93 -8.85
CA ASP A 197 21.97 -1.73 -7.50
C ASP A 197 21.06 -0.80 -6.68
N THR A 198 20.62 -1.26 -5.53
CA THR A 198 19.68 -0.55 -4.66
C THR A 198 20.19 0.81 -4.20
N GLN A 199 21.51 1.01 -4.11
CA GLN A 199 22.11 2.30 -3.74
C GLN A 199 22.02 3.32 -4.87
N SER A 200 22.09 2.86 -6.10
CA SER A 200 22.02 3.69 -7.30
C SER A 200 20.59 3.99 -7.74
N LEU A 201 19.62 3.13 -7.38
CA LEU A 201 18.21 3.28 -7.75
C LEU A 201 17.52 4.34 -6.91
N LYS A 202 17.16 5.47 -7.52
CA LYS A 202 16.53 6.61 -6.84
C LYS A 202 15.01 6.62 -6.92
N ALA A 203 14.44 6.19 -8.06
CA ALA A 203 12.99 6.08 -8.23
C ALA A 203 12.61 5.10 -9.33
N ILE A 204 11.32 4.77 -9.36
CA ILE A 204 10.70 3.93 -10.39
C ILE A 204 9.58 4.70 -11.08
N VAL A 205 9.52 4.62 -12.40
CA VAL A 205 8.41 5.14 -13.22
C VAL A 205 7.93 4.05 -14.16
N SER A 206 6.66 3.66 -14.05
CA SER A 206 6.03 2.66 -14.91
C SER A 206 4.86 3.27 -15.67
N ILE A 207 4.81 3.05 -17.00
CA ILE A 207 3.68 3.49 -17.82
C ILE A 207 2.44 2.67 -17.50
N LYS A 208 2.61 1.40 -17.21
CA LYS A 208 1.56 0.48 -16.78
C LYS A 208 1.67 0.18 -15.29
N GLY A 209 0.72 -0.56 -14.78
CA GLY A 209 0.70 -0.97 -13.38
C GLY A 209 -0.08 -0.03 -12.46
N SER A 210 -0.24 -0.46 -11.23
CA SER A 210 -1.01 0.23 -10.19
C SER A 210 -0.18 0.45 -8.93
N ALA A 211 -0.66 1.28 -8.02
CA ALA A 211 -0.06 1.49 -6.71
C ALA A 211 0.01 0.22 -5.83
N ASN A 212 -0.75 -0.83 -6.20
CA ASN A 212 -0.80 -2.10 -5.50
C ASN A 212 -0.05 -3.22 -6.24
N SER A 213 0.65 -2.93 -7.33
CA SER A 213 1.45 -3.92 -8.06
C SER A 213 2.60 -4.48 -7.22
N HIS A 214 3.08 -5.69 -7.56
CA HIS A 214 4.22 -6.32 -6.90
C HIS A 214 5.46 -5.40 -6.88
N VAL A 215 5.70 -4.67 -7.96
CA VAL A 215 6.80 -3.69 -8.03
C VAL A 215 6.60 -2.54 -7.06
N ALA A 216 5.38 -1.99 -6.96
CA ALA A 216 5.10 -0.90 -6.03
C ALA A 216 5.24 -1.37 -4.56
N ILE A 217 4.90 -2.63 -4.27
CA ILE A 217 5.11 -3.24 -2.96
C ILE A 217 6.59 -3.35 -2.64
N LEU A 218 7.40 -3.90 -3.56
CA LEU A 218 8.85 -4.02 -3.40
C LEU A 218 9.53 -2.66 -3.28
N ALA A 219 9.16 -1.69 -4.12
CA ALA A 219 9.67 -0.32 -4.05
C ALA A 219 9.37 0.33 -2.70
N ARG A 220 8.17 0.10 -2.15
CA ARG A 220 7.76 0.61 -0.82
C ARG A 220 8.61 0.00 0.29
N SER A 221 8.90 -1.30 0.23
CA SER A 221 9.75 -1.99 1.21
C SER A 221 11.20 -1.52 1.14
N LEU A 222 11.66 -1.14 -0.04
CA LEU A 222 13.00 -0.55 -0.26
C LEU A 222 13.05 0.97 0.02
N GLY A 223 11.92 1.62 0.31
CA GLY A 223 11.85 3.07 0.50
C GLY A 223 12.08 3.88 -0.78
N ILE A 224 11.88 3.28 -1.96
CA ILE A 224 12.14 3.90 -3.26
C ILE A 224 10.86 4.57 -3.79
N PRO A 225 10.85 5.90 -4.05
CA PRO A 225 9.72 6.60 -4.62
C PRO A 225 9.27 5.99 -5.95
N ALA A 226 7.95 5.89 -6.19
CA ALA A 226 7.44 5.32 -7.44
C ALA A 226 6.21 6.04 -7.97
N VAL A 227 6.19 6.26 -9.29
CA VAL A 227 5.02 6.73 -10.03
C VAL A 227 4.60 5.64 -11.00
N MET A 228 3.35 5.21 -10.90
CA MET A 228 2.76 4.14 -11.69
C MET A 228 1.72 4.72 -12.66
N GLY A 229 1.44 4.02 -13.76
CA GLY A 229 0.38 4.45 -14.67
C GLY A 229 0.66 5.77 -15.39
N ALA A 230 1.92 6.13 -15.63
CA ALA A 230 2.32 7.36 -16.35
C ALA A 230 2.16 7.18 -17.87
N VAL A 231 0.92 6.94 -18.33
CA VAL A 231 0.59 6.48 -19.69
C VAL A 231 1.01 7.41 -20.82
N ASP A 232 1.19 8.68 -20.53
CA ASP A 232 1.53 9.70 -21.52
C ASP A 232 3.04 9.99 -21.60
N LEU A 233 3.87 9.30 -20.80
CA LEU A 233 5.31 9.48 -20.79
C LEU A 233 5.97 8.86 -22.03
N PRO A 234 6.67 9.64 -22.88
CA PRO A 234 7.23 9.14 -24.14
C PRO A 234 8.56 8.40 -23.92
N LEU A 235 8.52 7.09 -23.69
CA LEU A 235 9.69 6.26 -23.37
C LEU A 235 10.86 6.41 -24.38
N GLY A 236 10.57 6.61 -25.65
CA GLY A 236 11.60 6.71 -26.68
C GLY A 236 12.46 7.97 -26.59
N GLU A 237 12.06 8.95 -25.81
CA GLU A 237 12.63 10.30 -25.84
C GLU A 237 13.24 10.75 -24.50
N ILE A 238 12.95 10.03 -23.42
CA ILE A 238 13.36 10.45 -22.06
C ILE A 238 14.62 9.75 -21.54
N SER A 239 15.17 8.77 -22.26
CA SER A 239 16.38 8.07 -21.82
C SER A 239 17.56 9.03 -21.75
N GLY A 240 18.19 9.10 -20.58
CA GLY A 240 19.28 10.04 -20.29
C GLY A 240 18.83 11.46 -19.91
N ALA A 241 17.51 11.75 -19.91
CA ALA A 241 16.99 13.02 -19.44
C ALA A 241 17.10 13.13 -17.92
N HIS A 242 17.29 14.35 -17.42
CA HIS A 242 17.18 14.63 -15.98
C HIS A 242 15.71 14.75 -15.62
N VAL A 243 15.29 14.03 -14.56
CA VAL A 243 13.87 13.98 -14.16
C VAL A 243 13.71 14.10 -12.66
N ILE A 244 12.57 14.66 -12.24
CA ILE A 244 12.09 14.62 -10.88
C ILE A 244 10.93 13.61 -10.82
N VAL A 245 10.91 12.77 -9.80
CA VAL A 245 9.82 11.84 -9.53
C VAL A 245 9.20 12.22 -8.19
N ASP A 246 7.94 12.66 -8.24
CA ASP A 246 7.13 12.99 -7.07
C ASP A 246 6.11 11.87 -6.83
N GLY A 247 6.47 10.91 -5.99
CA GLY A 247 5.64 9.78 -5.62
C GLY A 247 4.47 10.14 -4.70
N TRP A 248 4.44 11.33 -4.08
CA TRP A 248 3.27 11.81 -3.34
C TRP A 248 2.17 12.31 -4.27
N ARG A 249 2.57 13.06 -5.32
CA ARG A 249 1.64 13.62 -6.30
C ARG A 249 1.37 12.69 -7.48
N GLY A 250 2.15 11.62 -7.62
CA GLY A 250 2.12 10.75 -8.81
C GLY A 250 2.55 11.50 -10.07
N GLU A 251 3.58 12.35 -9.97
CA GLU A 251 4.00 13.23 -11.04
C GLU A 251 5.47 13.00 -11.43
N VAL A 252 5.75 13.09 -12.72
CA VAL A 252 7.11 13.02 -13.28
C VAL A 252 7.36 14.32 -14.04
N ILE A 253 8.43 15.05 -13.68
CA ILE A 253 8.84 16.28 -14.34
C ILE A 253 10.12 15.99 -15.12
N VAL A 254 10.05 16.18 -16.44
CA VAL A 254 11.16 15.92 -17.35
C VAL A 254 11.83 17.23 -17.73
N GLU A 255 13.17 17.26 -17.70
CA GLU A 255 14.01 18.45 -17.95
C GLU A 255 13.58 19.62 -17.06
N PRO A 256 13.62 19.46 -15.72
CA PRO A 256 13.20 20.52 -14.79
C PRO A 256 14.09 21.75 -14.94
N SER A 257 13.49 22.94 -14.84
CA SER A 257 14.21 24.20 -14.77
C SER A 257 15.06 24.27 -13.50
N GLU A 258 16.08 25.14 -13.50
CA GLU A 258 16.89 25.36 -12.29
C GLU A 258 16.05 25.79 -11.09
N HIS A 259 14.97 26.55 -11.32
CA HIS A 259 14.05 26.99 -10.26
C HIS A 259 13.28 25.81 -9.66
N VAL A 260 12.65 24.99 -10.50
CA VAL A 260 11.88 23.80 -10.07
C VAL A 260 12.82 22.77 -9.41
N LEU A 261 14.00 22.57 -9.99
CA LEU A 261 14.99 21.68 -9.39
C LEU A 261 15.43 22.15 -8.00
N ALA A 262 15.67 23.45 -7.82
CA ALA A 262 16.05 24.01 -6.53
C ALA A 262 14.92 23.92 -5.48
N GLU A 263 13.66 24.05 -5.91
CA GLU A 263 12.49 23.87 -5.05
C GLU A 263 12.37 22.42 -4.56
N TYR A 264 12.44 21.46 -5.48
CA TYR A 264 12.39 20.04 -5.14
C TYR A 264 13.62 19.58 -4.35
N GLN A 265 14.82 20.12 -4.65
CA GLN A 265 16.02 19.82 -3.88
C GLN A 265 15.88 20.28 -2.42
N ARG A 266 15.30 21.46 -2.17
CA ARG A 266 14.99 21.89 -0.80
C ARG A 266 14.03 20.92 -0.09
N ALA A 267 13.01 20.44 -0.80
CA ALA A 267 12.08 19.46 -0.22
C ALA A 267 12.78 18.12 0.11
N ILE A 268 13.73 17.69 -0.71
CA ILE A 268 14.55 16.50 -0.47
C ILE A 268 15.48 16.73 0.74
N ASP A 269 16.15 17.88 0.80
CA ASP A 269 17.04 18.24 1.90
C ASP A 269 16.26 18.36 3.22
N ASP A 270 15.09 18.98 3.20
CA ASP A 270 14.16 19.07 4.33
C ASP A 270 13.73 17.68 4.83
N ALA A 271 13.42 16.77 3.90
CA ALA A 271 13.06 15.39 4.25
C ALA A 271 14.24 14.64 4.92
N ALA A 272 15.46 14.81 4.40
CA ALA A 272 16.66 14.21 5.00
C ALA A 272 16.96 14.78 6.41
N ILE A 273 16.79 16.10 6.59
CA ILE A 273 16.94 16.73 7.91
C ILE A 273 15.86 16.22 8.87
N LEU A 274 14.62 16.08 8.41
CA LEU A 274 13.52 15.52 9.20
C LEU A 274 13.85 14.08 9.63
N GLU A 275 14.34 13.25 8.74
CA GLU A 275 14.71 11.88 9.05
C GLU A 275 15.77 11.82 10.17
N LEU A 276 16.81 12.66 10.07
CA LEU A 276 17.83 12.78 11.13
C LEU A 276 17.26 13.28 12.46
N ASP A 277 16.33 14.23 12.47
CA ASP A 277 15.65 14.70 13.70
C ASP A 277 14.79 13.57 14.30
N LEU A 278 14.07 12.83 13.44
CA LEU A 278 13.24 11.69 13.86
C LEU A 278 14.07 10.50 14.40
N GLU A 279 15.28 10.33 13.90
CA GLU A 279 16.24 9.35 14.46
C GLU A 279 16.68 9.67 15.88
N GLN A 280 16.54 10.90 16.35
CA GLN A 280 16.91 11.32 17.70
C GLN A 280 15.80 11.12 18.73
N ILE A 281 14.59 10.71 18.30
CA ILE A 281 13.46 10.50 19.21
C ILE A 281 13.79 9.37 20.19
N GLU A 282 13.65 9.65 21.48
CA GLU A 282 13.94 8.70 22.55
C GLU A 282 13.00 7.47 22.52
N PRO A 283 13.49 6.28 22.88
CA PRO A 283 12.65 5.11 23.12
C PRO A 283 11.56 5.37 24.17
N GLY A 284 10.52 4.54 24.17
CA GLY A 284 9.43 4.58 25.16
C GLY A 284 8.13 5.14 24.62
N ALA A 285 7.09 5.14 25.45
CA ALA A 285 5.72 5.52 25.11
C ALA A 285 5.60 6.98 24.59
N ALA A 286 4.61 7.25 23.77
CA ALA A 286 4.33 8.60 23.32
C ALA A 286 3.55 9.39 24.38
N MET A 287 4.09 10.54 24.74
CA MET A 287 3.51 11.41 25.77
C MET A 287 3.32 12.81 25.18
N THR A 288 2.24 13.48 25.56
CA THR A 288 2.12 14.92 25.31
C THR A 288 3.11 15.70 26.19
N ALA A 289 3.34 16.98 25.88
CA ALA A 289 4.27 17.83 26.61
C ALA A 289 3.92 17.97 28.12
N ASP A 290 2.67 17.77 28.50
CA ASP A 290 2.17 17.78 29.88
C ASP A 290 2.06 16.36 30.51
N GLY A 291 2.63 15.35 29.84
CA GLY A 291 2.76 13.99 30.37
C GLY A 291 1.50 13.12 30.25
N THR A 292 0.57 13.44 29.36
CA THR A 292 -0.56 12.54 29.06
C THR A 292 -0.10 11.48 28.06
N HIS A 293 -0.29 10.20 28.40
CA HIS A 293 0.02 9.08 27.51
C HIS A 293 -0.98 9.01 26.35
N VAL A 294 -0.43 8.90 25.13
CA VAL A 294 -1.18 8.61 23.90
C VAL A 294 -0.68 7.29 23.36
N GLN A 295 -1.55 6.30 23.29
CA GLN A 295 -1.19 4.99 22.77
C GLN A 295 -0.96 5.05 21.28
N LEU A 296 0.28 4.77 20.84
CA LEU A 296 0.58 4.59 19.43
C LEU A 296 0.47 3.11 19.10
N MET A 297 -0.41 2.82 18.15
CA MET A 297 -0.67 1.47 17.68
C MET A 297 -0.18 1.31 16.25
N LEU A 298 0.18 0.09 15.88
CA LEU A 298 0.59 -0.24 14.53
C LEU A 298 -0.59 -0.68 13.67
N ASN A 299 -0.67 -0.20 12.44
CA ASN A 299 -1.43 -0.85 11.37
C ASN A 299 -0.54 -1.94 10.78
N ALA A 300 -0.71 -3.17 11.26
CA ALA A 300 0.07 -4.31 10.81
C ALA A 300 -0.53 -4.92 9.52
N GLY A 301 0.37 -5.39 8.68
CA GLY A 301 0.07 -6.13 7.47
C GLY A 301 1.19 -7.16 7.27
N PRO A 302 1.12 -7.95 6.20
CA PRO A 302 2.13 -8.99 5.93
C PRO A 302 3.54 -8.44 5.65
N PHE A 303 3.70 -7.11 5.60
CA PHE A 303 4.93 -6.44 5.17
C PHE A 303 5.41 -5.44 6.22
N GLY A 304 6.70 -5.51 6.56
CA GLY A 304 7.42 -4.54 7.38
C GLY A 304 7.70 -5.04 8.80
N GLU A 305 8.95 -5.37 9.07
CA GLU A 305 9.45 -5.59 10.43
C GLU A 305 9.73 -4.23 11.09
N LEU A 306 9.27 -4.09 12.33
CA LEU A 306 9.64 -2.94 13.15
C LEU A 306 11.08 -3.10 13.65
N SER A 307 11.86 -2.04 13.57
CA SER A 307 13.13 -1.96 14.33
C SER A 307 12.84 -2.06 15.84
N GLU A 308 13.82 -2.48 16.64
CA GLU A 308 13.68 -2.53 18.11
C GLU A 308 13.25 -1.18 18.69
N ARG A 309 13.73 -0.10 18.10
CA ARG A 309 13.39 1.27 18.48
C ARG A 309 11.91 1.57 18.20
N GLN A 310 11.42 1.31 17.00
CA GLN A 310 10.01 1.50 16.66
C GLN A 310 9.10 0.62 17.53
N ARG A 311 9.53 -0.61 17.82
CA ARG A 311 8.82 -1.50 18.74
C ARG A 311 8.69 -0.90 20.15
N SER A 312 9.65 -0.10 20.62
CA SER A 312 9.56 0.58 21.91
C SER A 312 8.56 1.74 21.94
N TRP A 313 8.10 2.22 20.78
CA TRP A 313 7.16 3.34 20.69
C TRP A 313 5.70 2.89 20.64
N ILE A 314 5.44 1.63 20.28
CA ILE A 314 4.07 1.14 20.13
C ILE A 314 3.55 0.48 21.42
N ASP A 315 2.27 0.61 21.63
CA ASP A 315 1.52 -0.02 22.71
C ASP A 315 0.80 -1.30 22.23
N GLY A 316 0.81 -1.58 20.92
CA GLY A 316 0.21 -2.77 20.32
C GLY A 316 -0.06 -2.63 18.82
N VAL A 317 -0.89 -3.54 18.31
CA VAL A 317 -1.41 -3.51 16.94
C VAL A 317 -2.87 -3.08 16.97
N GLY A 318 -3.17 -1.89 16.45
CA GLY A 318 -4.53 -1.33 16.45
C GLY A 318 -5.36 -1.73 15.23
N LEU A 319 -4.70 -2.26 14.19
CA LEU A 319 -5.39 -2.85 13.04
C LEU A 319 -4.51 -3.91 12.38
N TYR A 320 -4.92 -5.17 12.45
CA TYR A 320 -4.43 -6.22 11.58
C TYR A 320 -5.48 -6.54 10.52
N ARG A 321 -5.12 -6.39 9.24
CA ARG A 321 -6.00 -6.64 8.11
C ARG A 321 -5.91 -8.11 7.70
N THR A 322 -7.00 -8.86 7.92
CA THR A 322 -7.03 -10.30 7.64
C THR A 322 -7.23 -10.65 6.16
N GLU A 323 -7.59 -9.69 5.32
CA GLU A 323 -7.88 -9.90 3.89
C GLU A 323 -6.70 -10.48 3.11
N PHE A 324 -5.48 -10.18 3.51
CA PHE A 324 -4.27 -10.65 2.81
C PHE A 324 -4.17 -12.18 2.72
N ILE A 325 -4.62 -12.89 3.77
CA ILE A 325 -4.63 -14.37 3.78
C ILE A 325 -5.57 -14.91 2.70
N PHE A 326 -6.67 -14.21 2.46
CA PHE A 326 -7.68 -14.57 1.47
C PHE A 326 -7.23 -14.18 0.06
N LEU A 327 -6.66 -12.98 -0.11
CA LEU A 327 -6.18 -12.48 -1.40
C LEU A 327 -5.00 -13.27 -1.97
N ALA A 328 -4.15 -13.82 -1.10
CA ALA A 328 -2.98 -14.60 -1.51
C ALA A 328 -3.31 -16.02 -2.02
N ARG A 329 -4.58 -16.43 -2.07
CA ARG A 329 -5.01 -17.80 -2.40
C ARG A 329 -6.05 -17.81 -3.52
N SER A 330 -6.22 -18.97 -4.13
CA SER A 330 -7.26 -19.24 -5.14
C SER A 330 -8.53 -19.90 -4.56
N ARG A 331 -8.63 -20.01 -3.23
CA ARG A 331 -9.77 -20.55 -2.48
C ARG A 331 -9.83 -19.93 -1.09
N PHE A 332 -10.95 -20.10 -0.40
CA PHE A 332 -11.03 -19.75 1.01
C PHE A 332 -9.96 -20.52 1.82
N PRO A 333 -9.18 -19.82 2.68
CA PRO A 333 -8.22 -20.48 3.55
C PRO A 333 -8.95 -21.35 4.58
N THR A 334 -8.38 -22.53 4.87
CA THR A 334 -8.90 -23.41 5.91
C THR A 334 -8.73 -22.81 7.32
N GLU A 335 -9.42 -23.35 8.31
CA GLU A 335 -9.27 -22.94 9.72
C GLU A 335 -7.81 -23.05 10.18
N ASP A 336 -7.12 -24.16 9.86
CA ASP A 336 -5.71 -24.36 10.26
C ASP A 336 -4.73 -23.42 9.56
N GLU A 337 -4.98 -23.08 8.29
CA GLU A 337 -4.18 -22.10 7.55
C GLU A 337 -4.32 -20.69 8.17
N GLN A 338 -5.53 -20.32 8.52
CA GLN A 338 -5.81 -19.05 9.20
C GLN A 338 -5.23 -19.02 10.61
N GLU A 339 -5.40 -20.09 11.39
CA GLU A 339 -4.84 -20.22 12.74
C GLU A 339 -3.32 -20.03 12.74
N SER A 340 -2.62 -20.70 11.84
CA SER A 340 -1.16 -20.62 11.73
C SER A 340 -0.68 -19.19 11.50
N GLU A 341 -1.34 -18.45 10.61
CA GLU A 341 -0.99 -17.07 10.29
C GLU A 341 -1.34 -16.12 11.46
N TYR A 342 -2.55 -16.23 12.01
CA TYR A 342 -2.96 -15.39 13.15
C TYR A 342 -2.09 -15.63 14.38
N ARG A 343 -1.71 -16.88 14.65
CA ARG A 343 -0.83 -17.22 15.76
C ARG A 343 0.56 -16.60 15.60
N THR A 344 1.08 -16.56 14.40
CA THR A 344 2.37 -15.90 14.11
C THR A 344 2.32 -14.43 14.48
N GLU A 345 1.27 -13.73 14.08
CA GLU A 345 1.10 -12.32 14.38
C GLU A 345 0.86 -12.06 15.89
N LEU A 346 -0.04 -12.82 16.50
CA LEU A 346 -0.30 -12.70 17.95
C LEU A 346 0.96 -12.94 18.78
N ALA A 347 1.73 -13.98 18.47
CA ALA A 347 2.98 -14.31 19.16
C ALA A 347 4.06 -13.24 18.95
N THR A 348 4.12 -12.63 17.77
CA THR A 348 5.10 -11.57 17.44
C THR A 348 4.93 -10.37 18.36
N TYR A 349 3.70 -10.01 18.71
CA TYR A 349 3.41 -8.81 19.50
C TYR A 349 3.07 -9.09 20.97
N ALA A 350 2.93 -10.35 21.37
CA ALA A 350 2.63 -10.68 22.78
C ALA A 350 3.68 -10.07 23.75
N PRO A 351 3.27 -9.50 24.88
CA PRO A 351 1.91 -9.46 25.46
C PRO A 351 1.07 -8.25 25.00
N MET A 352 1.52 -7.44 24.05
CA MET A 352 0.78 -6.27 23.55
C MET A 352 -0.50 -6.71 22.83
N PRO A 353 -1.62 -5.95 22.94
CA PRO A 353 -2.86 -6.27 22.27
C PRO A 353 -2.74 -6.22 20.75
N VAL A 354 -3.44 -7.12 20.06
CA VAL A 354 -3.55 -7.16 18.61
C VAL A 354 -5.02 -7.13 18.20
N VAL A 355 -5.43 -6.04 17.56
CA VAL A 355 -6.79 -5.88 17.05
C VAL A 355 -6.88 -6.48 15.65
N MET A 356 -7.52 -7.65 15.53
CA MET A 356 -7.74 -8.32 14.26
C MET A 356 -9.12 -7.98 13.70
N ARG A 357 -9.16 -7.34 12.54
CA ARG A 357 -10.40 -7.05 11.84
C ARG A 357 -10.89 -8.32 11.13
N THR A 358 -12.17 -8.66 11.31
CA THR A 358 -12.80 -9.73 10.54
C THR A 358 -12.83 -9.35 9.06
N LEU A 359 -13.01 -10.34 8.20
CA LEU A 359 -12.91 -10.23 6.76
C LEU A 359 -13.75 -9.05 6.21
N ASP A 360 -13.08 -8.10 5.52
CA ASP A 360 -13.69 -6.94 4.88
C ASP A 360 -13.50 -7.03 3.36
N ILE A 361 -14.25 -7.91 2.71
CA ILE A 361 -14.33 -8.06 1.25
C ILE A 361 -15.58 -7.39 0.70
N GLY A 362 -15.52 -7.02 -0.58
CA GLY A 362 -16.52 -6.18 -1.27
C GLY A 362 -15.98 -4.76 -1.51
N GLY A 363 -16.70 -3.95 -2.25
CA GLY A 363 -16.22 -2.65 -2.68
C GLY A 363 -15.07 -2.79 -3.68
N ASP A 364 -13.90 -2.28 -3.31
CA ASP A 364 -12.65 -2.35 -4.08
C ASP A 364 -11.84 -3.65 -3.85
N LYS A 365 -12.30 -4.50 -2.91
CA LYS A 365 -11.60 -5.74 -2.49
C LYS A 365 -12.38 -6.96 -2.96
N SER A 366 -12.14 -7.42 -4.17
CA SER A 366 -12.71 -8.65 -4.70
C SER A 366 -11.78 -9.85 -4.47
N LEU A 367 -12.36 -11.02 -4.18
CA LEU A 367 -11.63 -12.28 -4.17
C LEU A 367 -11.81 -12.98 -5.52
N PRO A 368 -10.74 -13.54 -6.11
CA PRO A 368 -10.80 -14.19 -7.42
C PRO A 368 -11.82 -15.34 -7.51
N TYR A 369 -12.03 -16.02 -6.38
CA TYR A 369 -12.88 -17.19 -6.24
C TYR A 369 -14.23 -16.89 -5.56
N PHE A 370 -14.51 -15.62 -5.25
CA PHE A 370 -15.77 -15.16 -4.65
C PHE A 370 -16.16 -13.81 -5.25
N SER A 371 -16.76 -13.87 -6.44
CA SER A 371 -17.11 -12.67 -7.20
C SER A 371 -18.33 -11.97 -6.61
N ILE A 372 -18.18 -10.68 -6.32
CA ILE A 372 -19.25 -9.78 -5.90
C ILE A 372 -19.44 -8.76 -7.03
N ALA A 373 -20.45 -8.95 -7.86
CA ALA A 373 -20.75 -8.04 -8.96
C ALA A 373 -21.93 -7.13 -8.57
N GLU A 374 -21.65 -5.84 -8.38
CA GLU A 374 -22.64 -4.83 -7.99
C GLU A 374 -22.44 -3.54 -8.78
N GLU A 375 -23.53 -2.79 -9.02
CA GLU A 375 -23.46 -1.49 -9.70
C GLU A 375 -22.78 -0.41 -8.85
N ASN A 376 -22.92 -0.50 -7.52
CA ASN A 376 -22.33 0.41 -6.55
C ASN A 376 -21.57 -0.36 -5.46
N PRO A 377 -20.39 -0.92 -5.75
CA PRO A 377 -19.71 -1.87 -4.87
C PRO A 377 -19.44 -1.34 -3.46
N PHE A 378 -19.13 -0.04 -3.31
CA PHE A 378 -18.88 0.55 -2.00
C PHE A 378 -20.14 0.69 -1.12
N LEU A 379 -21.33 0.71 -1.72
CA LEU A 379 -22.61 0.86 -1.02
C LEU A 379 -23.36 -0.47 -0.83
N GLY A 380 -22.79 -1.56 -1.32
CA GLY A 380 -23.44 -2.85 -1.41
C GLY A 380 -23.02 -3.87 -0.34
N TRP A 381 -22.76 -5.07 -0.81
CA TRP A 381 -22.49 -6.25 -0.02
C TRP A 381 -21.00 -6.32 0.35
N ARG A 382 -20.66 -5.86 1.55
CA ARG A 382 -19.30 -5.67 2.00
C ARG A 382 -19.14 -5.96 3.51
N GLY A 383 -17.98 -6.47 3.91
CA GLY A 383 -17.59 -6.63 5.30
C GLY A 383 -18.54 -7.53 6.09
N ILE A 384 -19.05 -7.03 7.22
CA ILE A 384 -19.94 -7.82 8.08
C ILE A 384 -21.22 -8.31 7.39
N ARG A 385 -21.71 -7.59 6.38
CA ARG A 385 -22.88 -8.01 5.60
C ARG A 385 -22.64 -9.32 4.87
N VAL A 386 -21.45 -9.46 4.24
CA VAL A 386 -21.04 -10.70 3.58
C VAL A 386 -20.93 -11.84 4.58
N THR A 387 -20.28 -11.60 5.72
CA THR A 387 -19.99 -12.65 6.70
C THR A 387 -21.21 -13.05 7.52
N LEU A 388 -22.23 -12.20 7.65
CA LEU A 388 -23.51 -12.58 8.26
C LEU A 388 -24.41 -13.37 7.29
N ASP A 389 -24.34 -13.07 5.99
CA ASP A 389 -25.04 -13.85 4.96
C ASP A 389 -24.34 -15.21 4.68
N HIS A 390 -23.03 -15.28 4.92
CA HIS A 390 -22.19 -16.47 4.84
C HIS A 390 -21.56 -16.81 6.19
N PRO A 391 -22.35 -17.22 7.18
CA PRO A 391 -21.87 -17.44 8.55
C PRO A 391 -20.79 -18.52 8.64
N GLU A 392 -20.70 -19.44 7.69
CA GLU A 392 -19.63 -20.44 7.60
C GLU A 392 -18.25 -19.79 7.44
N ILE A 393 -18.12 -18.68 6.69
CA ILE A 393 -16.87 -17.94 6.52
C ILE A 393 -16.51 -17.28 7.86
N PHE A 394 -17.48 -16.61 8.48
CA PHE A 394 -17.29 -15.93 9.76
C PHE A 394 -16.90 -16.90 10.87
N LEU A 395 -17.64 -18.01 11.02
CA LEU A 395 -17.39 -19.04 12.04
C LEU A 395 -15.98 -19.64 11.89
N THR A 396 -15.57 -19.99 10.66
CA THR A 396 -14.22 -20.50 10.38
C THR A 396 -13.14 -19.51 10.78
N GLN A 397 -13.33 -18.22 10.48
CA GLN A 397 -12.39 -17.17 10.83
C GLN A 397 -12.29 -16.97 12.34
N ILE A 398 -13.44 -16.87 13.05
CA ILE A 398 -13.47 -16.68 14.51
C ILE A 398 -12.87 -17.91 15.23
N ARG A 399 -13.16 -19.14 14.77
CA ARG A 399 -12.53 -20.35 15.31
C ARG A 399 -11.00 -20.29 15.19
N ALA A 400 -10.51 -19.93 14.02
CA ALA A 400 -9.08 -19.80 13.78
C ALA A 400 -8.42 -18.72 14.65
N MET A 401 -9.06 -17.56 14.82
CA MET A 401 -8.58 -16.47 15.68
C MET A 401 -8.49 -16.90 17.16
N LEU A 402 -9.54 -17.54 17.68
CA LEU A 402 -9.58 -18.00 19.08
C LEU A 402 -8.60 -19.14 19.36
N ARG A 403 -8.42 -20.07 18.42
CA ARG A 403 -7.39 -21.13 18.52
C ARG A 403 -6.00 -20.54 18.50
N ALA A 404 -5.76 -19.56 17.63
CA ALA A 404 -4.49 -18.85 17.53
C ALA A 404 -4.12 -18.10 18.82
N ASP A 405 -5.11 -17.55 19.55
CA ASP A 405 -4.91 -16.82 20.81
C ASP A 405 -4.67 -17.74 22.02
N SER A 406 -4.90 -19.04 21.88
CA SER A 406 -4.74 -20.00 22.98
C SER A 406 -3.34 -19.90 23.60
N GLY A 407 -3.31 -19.53 24.88
CA GLY A 407 -2.10 -19.33 25.68
C GLY A 407 -1.38 -17.99 25.47
N LEU A 408 -1.86 -17.10 24.59
CA LEU A 408 -1.33 -15.75 24.36
C LEU A 408 -2.17 -14.68 25.05
N GLY A 409 -3.49 -14.69 24.84
CA GLY A 409 -4.46 -13.81 25.54
C GLY A 409 -4.36 -12.34 25.15
N ASN A 410 -3.95 -12.05 23.92
CA ASN A 410 -3.76 -10.68 23.42
C ASN A 410 -4.62 -10.34 22.19
N LEU A 411 -5.52 -11.22 21.80
CA LEU A 411 -6.45 -11.01 20.68
C LEU A 411 -7.58 -10.04 21.07
N ARG A 412 -7.85 -9.07 20.20
CA ARG A 412 -9.07 -8.27 20.13
C ARG A 412 -9.71 -8.43 18.75
N ILE A 413 -11.03 -8.56 18.67
CA ILE A 413 -11.75 -8.72 17.41
C ILE A 413 -12.44 -7.42 17.04
N LEU A 414 -12.27 -6.96 15.80
CA LEU A 414 -12.86 -5.74 15.26
C LEU A 414 -13.81 -6.07 14.10
N LEU A 415 -15.07 -5.63 14.22
CA LEU A 415 -16.12 -5.88 13.23
C LEU A 415 -16.23 -4.69 12.25
N PRO A 416 -15.96 -4.88 10.93
CA PRO A 416 -16.05 -3.81 9.93
C PRO A 416 -17.49 -3.57 9.47
N MET A 417 -17.77 -2.40 8.88
CA MET A 417 -19.01 -2.05 8.18
C MET A 417 -20.30 -2.19 9.01
N ILE A 418 -20.22 -2.10 10.31
CA ILE A 418 -21.41 -2.12 11.19
C ILE A 418 -22.27 -0.87 10.93
N THR A 419 -23.55 -1.08 10.66
CA THR A 419 -24.54 -0.03 10.41
C THR A 419 -25.68 -0.01 11.41
N THR A 420 -25.90 -1.13 12.10
CA THR A 420 -27.00 -1.31 13.06
C THR A 420 -26.53 -2.05 14.32
N LEU A 421 -27.30 -1.90 15.40
CA LEU A 421 -27.07 -2.63 16.64
C LEU A 421 -27.35 -4.14 16.48
N ASP A 422 -28.28 -4.50 15.60
CA ASP A 422 -28.65 -5.89 15.37
C ASP A 422 -27.51 -6.67 14.67
N GLU A 423 -26.75 -6.03 13.77
CA GLU A 423 -25.55 -6.62 13.18
C GLU A 423 -24.49 -6.92 14.26
N LEU A 424 -24.26 -5.99 15.20
CA LEU A 424 -23.35 -6.20 16.32
C LEU A 424 -23.79 -7.38 17.19
N ARG A 425 -25.06 -7.43 17.57
CA ARG A 425 -25.63 -8.49 18.40
C ARG A 425 -25.55 -9.85 17.72
N ALA A 426 -25.89 -9.92 16.43
CA ALA A 426 -25.80 -11.16 15.66
C ALA A 426 -24.35 -11.67 15.59
N SER A 427 -23.39 -10.76 15.36
CA SER A 427 -21.97 -11.12 15.33
C SER A 427 -21.46 -11.61 16.70
N LYS A 428 -21.81 -10.92 17.78
CA LYS A 428 -21.44 -11.34 19.16
C LYS A 428 -22.03 -12.70 19.50
N ALA A 429 -23.29 -12.98 19.13
CA ALA A 429 -23.90 -14.28 19.35
C ALA A 429 -23.18 -15.43 18.60
N LEU A 430 -22.68 -15.17 17.38
CA LEU A 430 -21.87 -16.14 16.64
C LEU A 430 -20.50 -16.35 17.30
N ILE A 431 -19.85 -15.29 17.80
CA ILE A 431 -18.57 -15.39 18.50
C ILE A 431 -18.75 -16.19 19.82
N GLU A 432 -19.78 -15.88 20.60
CA GLU A 432 -20.09 -16.62 21.84
C GLU A 432 -20.34 -18.11 21.55
N ARG A 433 -21.08 -18.42 20.49
CA ARG A 433 -21.28 -19.81 20.03
C ARG A 433 -19.95 -20.51 19.75
N VAL A 434 -19.02 -19.87 19.05
CA VAL A 434 -17.69 -20.44 18.74
C VAL A 434 -16.89 -20.70 20.03
N VAL A 435 -16.92 -19.77 20.99
CA VAL A 435 -16.25 -19.99 22.29
C VAL A 435 -16.80 -21.23 23.00
N LEU A 436 -18.12 -21.43 22.99
CA LEU A 436 -18.76 -22.61 23.60
C LEU A 436 -18.38 -23.91 22.84
N GLU A 437 -18.40 -23.90 21.51
CA GLU A 437 -18.02 -25.04 20.68
C GLU A 437 -16.57 -25.46 20.92
N LEU A 438 -15.61 -24.53 20.83
CA LEU A 438 -14.20 -24.80 21.07
C LEU A 438 -13.91 -25.27 22.50
N THR A 439 -14.61 -24.71 23.49
CA THR A 439 -14.50 -25.17 24.89
C THR A 439 -14.99 -26.61 25.03
N ALA A 440 -16.09 -26.97 24.37
CA ALA A 440 -16.62 -28.35 24.37
C ALA A 440 -15.70 -29.33 23.64
N GLU A 441 -14.96 -28.87 22.63
CA GLU A 441 -13.92 -29.61 21.91
C GLU A 441 -12.64 -29.79 22.74
N GLY A 442 -12.51 -29.11 23.88
CA GLY A 442 -11.37 -29.20 24.79
C GLY A 442 -10.27 -28.16 24.56
N HIS A 443 -10.50 -27.17 23.70
CA HIS A 443 -9.58 -26.05 23.52
C HIS A 443 -9.64 -25.08 24.70
N GLN A 444 -8.48 -24.55 25.09
CA GLN A 444 -8.39 -23.49 26.12
C GLN A 444 -8.56 -22.14 25.45
N VAL A 445 -9.79 -21.66 25.33
CA VAL A 445 -10.13 -20.37 24.75
C VAL A 445 -10.87 -19.50 25.76
N SER A 446 -10.70 -18.19 25.67
CA SER A 446 -11.45 -17.18 26.42
C SER A 446 -12.28 -16.32 25.48
N ALA A 447 -13.32 -15.69 26.02
CA ALA A 447 -14.09 -14.71 25.25
C ALA A 447 -13.20 -13.51 24.93
N PRO A 448 -13.07 -13.12 23.65
CA PRO A 448 -12.26 -11.98 23.25
C PRO A 448 -13.00 -10.65 23.50
N GLU A 449 -12.26 -9.54 23.60
CA GLU A 449 -12.87 -8.22 23.47
C GLU A 449 -13.35 -8.01 22.02
N VAL A 450 -14.59 -7.53 21.86
CA VAL A 450 -15.22 -7.30 20.54
C VAL A 450 -15.52 -5.83 20.34
N GLY A 451 -14.83 -5.22 19.40
CA GLY A 451 -15.00 -3.82 19.02
C GLY A 451 -15.76 -3.64 17.72
N VAL A 452 -16.23 -2.42 17.53
CA VAL A 452 -16.94 -1.99 16.32
C VAL A 452 -16.09 -0.98 15.55
N MET A 453 -15.92 -1.22 14.23
CA MET A 453 -15.36 -0.20 13.35
C MET A 453 -16.44 0.81 12.98
N ILE A 454 -16.25 2.06 13.41
CA ILE A 454 -17.14 3.17 13.06
C ILE A 454 -16.61 3.79 11.77
N GLU A 455 -17.19 3.40 10.65
CA GLU A 455 -16.77 3.84 9.33
C GLU A 455 -17.95 4.15 8.38
N VAL A 456 -19.17 3.88 8.84
CA VAL A 456 -20.40 4.21 8.11
C VAL A 456 -21.11 5.34 8.86
N PRO A 457 -21.66 6.36 8.16
CA PRO A 457 -22.33 7.51 8.80
C PRO A 457 -23.45 7.12 9.78
N SER A 458 -24.25 6.06 9.50
CA SER A 458 -25.27 5.57 10.41
C SER A 458 -24.70 5.18 11.78
N ALA A 459 -23.53 4.52 11.80
CA ALA A 459 -22.86 4.12 13.04
C ALA A 459 -22.43 5.32 13.89
N VAL A 460 -22.11 6.47 13.28
CA VAL A 460 -21.82 7.71 14.02
C VAL A 460 -23.03 8.16 14.83
N TYR A 461 -24.23 8.12 14.23
CA TYR A 461 -25.47 8.57 14.89
C TYR A 461 -25.93 7.62 16.00
N ILE A 462 -25.61 6.32 15.89
CA ILE A 462 -25.92 5.31 16.93
C ILE A 462 -24.69 4.91 17.76
N ALA A 463 -23.60 5.69 17.69
CA ALA A 463 -22.38 5.41 18.44
C ALA A 463 -22.62 5.26 19.97
N PRO A 464 -23.51 6.04 20.60
CA PRO A 464 -23.84 5.83 22.02
C PRO A 464 -24.48 4.47 22.33
N GLU A 465 -25.26 3.91 21.40
CA GLU A 465 -25.88 2.59 21.50
C GLU A 465 -24.84 1.49 21.31
N LEU A 466 -24.02 1.61 20.27
CA LEU A 466 -22.94 0.68 19.98
C LEU A 466 -21.92 0.63 21.12
N ALA A 467 -21.53 1.80 21.66
CA ALA A 467 -20.58 1.90 22.75
C ALA A 467 -21.04 1.24 24.07
N ARG A 468 -22.36 1.03 24.27
CA ARG A 468 -22.87 0.32 25.45
C ARG A 468 -22.75 -1.20 25.33
N GLU A 469 -22.60 -1.72 24.12
CA GLU A 469 -22.58 -3.17 23.85
C GLU A 469 -21.23 -3.66 23.31
N ALA A 470 -20.39 -2.77 22.79
CA ALA A 470 -19.03 -3.08 22.34
C ALA A 470 -18.02 -2.89 23.49
N ASP A 471 -16.90 -3.59 23.42
CA ASP A 471 -15.81 -3.46 24.39
C ASP A 471 -14.87 -2.29 24.04
N PHE A 472 -14.81 -1.89 22.76
CA PHE A 472 -14.08 -0.71 22.26
C PHE A 472 -14.66 -0.25 20.91
N LEU A 473 -14.34 0.99 20.52
CA LEU A 473 -14.65 1.53 19.20
C LEU A 473 -13.33 1.82 18.46
N SER A 474 -13.29 1.54 17.16
CA SER A 474 -12.18 1.95 16.30
C SER A 474 -12.73 2.69 15.07
N VAL A 475 -12.19 3.86 14.77
CA VAL A 475 -12.69 4.66 13.65
C VAL A 475 -11.92 4.37 12.39
N GLY A 476 -12.61 3.87 11.35
CA GLY A 476 -12.13 3.74 9.99
C GLY A 476 -12.27 5.07 9.24
N SER A 477 -11.39 6.04 9.49
CA SER A 477 -11.55 7.41 8.99
C SER A 477 -11.56 7.51 7.46
N ASN A 478 -10.93 6.58 6.75
CA ASN A 478 -10.90 6.58 5.28
C ASN A 478 -12.30 6.32 4.71
N ASP A 479 -12.94 5.21 5.11
CA ASP A 479 -14.28 4.87 4.66
C ASP A 479 -15.32 5.86 5.21
N LEU A 480 -15.18 6.29 6.47
CA LEU A 480 -16.05 7.32 7.05
C LEU A 480 -16.01 8.62 6.24
N THR A 481 -14.82 9.08 5.84
CA THR A 481 -14.67 10.29 5.02
C THR A 481 -15.31 10.10 3.65
N GLN A 482 -15.04 8.96 2.99
CA GLN A 482 -15.62 8.61 1.71
C GLN A 482 -17.15 8.65 1.73
N TYR A 483 -17.78 7.99 2.70
CA TYR A 483 -19.23 7.93 2.80
C TYR A 483 -19.86 9.23 3.27
N LEU A 484 -19.23 9.95 4.21
CA LEU A 484 -19.80 11.16 4.76
C LEU A 484 -19.75 12.34 3.78
N LEU A 485 -18.68 12.40 2.95
CA LEU A 485 -18.54 13.40 1.89
C LEU A 485 -19.10 12.93 0.54
N ALA A 486 -19.53 11.67 0.43
CA ALA A 486 -19.97 11.05 -0.83
C ALA A 486 -18.90 11.13 -1.94
N VAL A 487 -17.66 10.89 -1.60
CA VAL A 487 -16.50 11.02 -2.49
C VAL A 487 -15.78 9.68 -2.59
N ASP A 488 -15.72 9.12 -3.79
CA ASP A 488 -14.89 7.95 -4.06
C ASP A 488 -13.42 8.38 -4.22
N ARG A 489 -12.58 8.01 -3.25
CA ARG A 489 -11.14 8.35 -3.22
C ARG A 489 -10.34 7.71 -4.37
N THR A 490 -10.89 6.68 -5.04
CA THR A 490 -10.25 6.01 -6.18
C THR A 490 -10.60 6.67 -7.51
N ASN A 491 -11.63 7.54 -7.53
CA ASN A 491 -12.05 8.26 -8.71
C ASN A 491 -11.28 9.57 -8.87
N ALA A 492 -10.35 9.62 -9.82
CA ALA A 492 -9.47 10.77 -10.07
C ALA A 492 -10.20 12.12 -10.30
N ARG A 493 -11.50 12.11 -10.66
CA ARG A 493 -12.26 13.35 -10.88
C ARG A 493 -12.76 14.01 -9.60
N VAL A 494 -12.88 13.26 -8.51
CA VAL A 494 -13.45 13.72 -7.25
C VAL A 494 -12.52 13.46 -6.06
N ALA A 495 -11.42 12.75 -6.25
CA ALA A 495 -10.46 12.42 -5.18
C ALA A 495 -9.94 13.66 -4.43
N ASP A 496 -9.79 14.80 -5.11
CA ASP A 496 -9.37 16.06 -4.49
C ASP A 496 -10.40 16.61 -3.46
N MET A 497 -11.65 16.12 -3.50
CA MET A 497 -12.68 16.47 -2.51
C MET A 497 -12.61 15.59 -1.26
N PHE A 498 -11.79 14.55 -1.25
CA PHE A 498 -11.57 13.68 -0.10
C PHE A 498 -10.71 14.43 0.93
N ASP A 499 -11.33 14.88 2.00
CA ASP A 499 -10.68 15.74 2.99
C ASP A 499 -10.99 15.30 4.43
N GLY A 500 -10.04 14.62 5.08
CA GLY A 500 -10.14 14.22 6.49
C GLY A 500 -10.21 15.39 7.48
N PHE A 501 -9.74 16.58 7.11
CA PHE A 501 -9.85 17.80 7.94
C PHE A 501 -11.17 18.55 7.74
N HIS A 502 -12.06 18.03 6.90
CA HIS A 502 -13.36 18.66 6.69
C HIS A 502 -14.15 18.78 8.01
N PRO A 503 -14.78 19.92 8.31
CA PRO A 503 -15.47 20.13 9.59
C PRO A 503 -16.55 19.08 9.91
N ALA A 504 -17.20 18.49 8.90
CA ALA A 504 -18.17 17.41 9.10
C ALA A 504 -17.50 16.15 9.66
N ILE A 505 -16.29 15.83 9.18
CA ILE A 505 -15.51 14.69 9.66
C ILE A 505 -15.10 14.92 11.12
N LEU A 506 -14.54 16.09 11.43
CA LEU A 506 -14.12 16.42 12.80
C LEU A 506 -15.29 16.38 13.79
N ARG A 507 -16.49 16.82 13.40
CA ARG A 507 -17.70 16.72 14.21
C ARG A 507 -18.17 15.28 14.41
N ALA A 508 -18.07 14.45 13.37
CA ALA A 508 -18.35 13.02 13.47
C ALA A 508 -17.37 12.33 14.45
N LEU A 509 -16.07 12.61 14.32
CA LEU A 509 -15.03 12.11 15.22
C LEU A 509 -15.28 12.54 16.67
N GLN A 510 -15.66 13.81 16.90
CA GLN A 510 -16.01 14.31 18.22
C GLN A 510 -17.20 13.54 18.81
N ALA A 511 -18.25 13.30 18.02
CA ALA A 511 -19.44 12.58 18.49
C ALA A 511 -19.08 11.14 18.90
N ILE A 512 -18.24 10.44 18.11
CA ILE A 512 -17.77 9.09 18.41
C ILE A 512 -16.94 9.06 19.70
N SER A 513 -15.96 9.96 19.83
CA SER A 513 -15.12 10.08 21.02
C SER A 513 -15.95 10.35 22.28
N GLN A 514 -16.95 11.24 22.19
CA GLN A 514 -17.86 11.52 23.30
C GLN A 514 -18.74 10.31 23.67
N ALA A 515 -19.16 9.51 22.68
CA ALA A 515 -19.94 8.28 22.92
C ALA A 515 -19.12 7.26 23.70
N GLY A 516 -17.87 6.99 23.28
CA GLY A 516 -16.99 6.07 24.00
C GLY A 516 -16.63 6.57 25.40
N LYS A 517 -16.32 7.85 25.55
CA LYS A 517 -16.05 8.45 26.87
C LYS A 517 -17.24 8.31 27.83
N LYS A 518 -18.47 8.48 27.33
CA LYS A 518 -19.68 8.33 28.15
C LYS A 518 -19.94 6.87 28.53
N ALA A 519 -19.58 5.93 27.70
CA ALA A 519 -19.67 4.50 27.92
C ALA A 519 -18.45 3.92 28.68
N GLU A 520 -17.42 4.74 28.94
CA GLU A 520 -16.16 4.35 29.59
C GLU A 520 -15.40 3.24 28.86
N ILE A 521 -15.47 3.24 27.52
CA ILE A 521 -14.72 2.31 26.67
C ILE A 521 -13.67 3.02 25.83
N PRO A 522 -12.58 2.34 25.42
CA PRO A 522 -11.55 2.88 24.53
C PRO A 522 -12.12 3.29 23.17
N VAL A 523 -11.59 4.37 22.61
CA VAL A 523 -11.87 4.81 21.23
C VAL A 523 -10.57 5.05 20.50
N ALA A 524 -10.31 4.20 19.50
CA ALA A 524 -9.15 4.26 18.63
C ALA A 524 -9.50 4.91 17.28
N LEU A 525 -8.47 5.38 16.57
CA LEU A 525 -8.56 5.74 15.15
C LEU A 525 -7.49 4.99 14.38
N CYS A 526 -7.88 4.24 13.34
CA CYS A 526 -6.98 3.39 12.56
C CYS A 526 -6.89 3.76 11.06
N GLY A 527 -7.57 4.81 10.63
CA GLY A 527 -7.41 5.35 9.28
C GLY A 527 -6.12 6.15 9.10
N GLU A 528 -5.82 6.53 7.87
CA GLU A 528 -4.59 7.25 7.50
C GLU A 528 -4.41 8.57 8.27
N MET A 529 -5.51 9.19 8.68
CA MET A 529 -5.52 10.42 9.48
C MET A 529 -4.75 10.28 10.80
N ALA A 530 -4.67 9.08 11.40
CA ALA A 530 -3.91 8.86 12.63
C ALA A 530 -2.40 9.03 12.43
N GLY A 531 -1.91 8.78 11.20
CA GLY A 531 -0.49 8.92 10.83
C GLY A 531 -0.10 10.32 10.35
N ASP A 532 -1.05 11.24 10.23
CA ASP A 532 -0.77 12.65 9.91
C ASP A 532 -0.46 13.42 11.21
N PRO A 533 0.75 13.99 11.39
CA PRO A 533 1.13 14.71 12.61
C PRO A 533 0.19 15.88 12.95
N LEU A 534 -0.31 16.60 11.94
CA LEU A 534 -1.24 17.71 12.13
C LEU A 534 -2.60 17.20 12.66
N ALA A 535 -3.09 16.11 12.05
CA ALA A 535 -4.33 15.48 12.46
C ALA A 535 -4.21 14.82 13.84
N ALA A 536 -3.09 14.18 14.17
CA ALA A 536 -2.87 13.51 15.45
C ALA A 536 -3.05 14.48 16.64
N VAL A 537 -2.54 15.71 16.54
CA VAL A 537 -2.74 16.76 17.55
C VAL A 537 -4.22 17.10 17.72
N LEU A 538 -4.98 17.21 16.61
CA LEU A 538 -6.43 17.43 16.67
C LEU A 538 -7.17 16.23 17.27
N LEU A 539 -6.80 15.01 16.90
CA LEU A 539 -7.43 13.78 17.42
C LEU A 539 -7.27 13.67 18.92
N VAL A 540 -6.08 13.94 19.46
CA VAL A 540 -5.88 14.00 20.92
C VAL A 540 -6.75 15.10 21.55
N GLY A 541 -6.86 16.26 20.90
CA GLY A 541 -7.73 17.34 21.34
C GLY A 541 -9.22 16.98 21.31
N LEU A 542 -9.66 16.14 20.37
CA LEU A 542 -11.02 15.60 20.30
C LEU A 542 -11.29 14.49 21.33
N GLY A 543 -10.23 14.01 22.01
CA GLY A 543 -10.34 13.02 23.09
C GLY A 543 -9.98 11.60 22.68
N PHE A 544 -9.34 11.39 21.52
CA PHE A 544 -8.74 10.11 21.16
C PHE A 544 -7.42 9.95 21.92
N ASN A 545 -7.20 8.77 22.47
CA ASN A 545 -5.97 8.41 23.18
C ASN A 545 -5.28 7.18 22.59
N GLU A 546 -5.83 6.62 21.52
CA GLU A 546 -5.30 5.46 20.80
C GLU A 546 -5.29 5.76 19.29
N LEU A 547 -4.09 5.87 18.69
CA LEU A 547 -3.87 6.23 17.29
C LEU A 547 -3.09 5.12 16.58
N SER A 548 -3.71 4.51 15.58
CA SER A 548 -3.11 3.39 14.85
C SER A 548 -2.67 3.81 13.45
N MET A 549 -1.39 3.58 13.12
CA MET A 549 -0.77 4.09 11.91
C MET A 549 0.27 3.12 11.34
N SER A 550 0.78 3.42 10.15
CA SER A 550 1.93 2.72 9.57
C SER A 550 3.22 2.99 10.36
N SER A 551 4.19 2.07 10.28
CA SER A 551 5.49 2.20 10.95
C SER A 551 6.23 3.49 10.60
N GLY A 552 6.14 3.95 9.34
CA GLY A 552 6.78 5.19 8.88
C GLY A 552 6.21 6.48 9.50
N ALA A 553 4.98 6.46 10.00
CA ALA A 553 4.34 7.63 10.60
C ALA A 553 4.63 7.77 12.11
N LEU A 554 5.03 6.69 12.78
CA LEU A 554 5.20 6.64 14.24
C LEU A 554 6.09 7.77 14.79
N ALA A 555 7.25 7.97 14.16
CA ALA A 555 8.23 8.96 14.59
C ALA A 555 7.68 10.39 14.50
N SER A 556 7.12 10.75 13.35
CA SER A 556 6.56 12.09 13.08
C SER A 556 5.42 12.43 14.04
N VAL A 557 4.50 11.47 14.26
CA VAL A 557 3.40 11.64 15.20
C VAL A 557 3.90 11.76 16.64
N LYS A 558 4.83 10.89 17.05
CA LYS A 558 5.42 10.96 18.40
C LYS A 558 6.13 12.30 18.64
N ARG A 559 6.87 12.81 17.64
CA ARG A 559 7.53 14.12 17.68
C ARG A 559 6.52 15.24 17.87
N ALA A 560 5.43 15.23 17.10
CA ALA A 560 4.37 16.22 17.20
C ALA A 560 3.72 16.20 18.59
N LEU A 561 3.25 15.04 19.03
CA LEU A 561 2.57 14.89 20.33
C LEU A 561 3.45 15.32 21.50
N GLY A 562 4.74 14.98 21.49
CA GLY A 562 5.68 15.40 22.54
C GLY A 562 5.90 16.90 22.64
N THR A 563 5.47 17.69 21.64
CA THR A 563 5.65 19.15 21.59
C THR A 563 4.40 19.91 22.05
N PHE A 564 3.21 19.28 21.95
CA PHE A 564 1.95 19.91 22.37
C PHE A 564 1.46 19.36 23.70
N SER A 565 0.93 20.21 24.56
CA SER A 565 0.18 19.81 25.76
C SER A 565 -1.25 19.38 25.39
N SER A 566 -1.87 18.56 26.22
CA SER A 566 -3.28 18.18 26.06
C SER A 566 -4.24 19.39 26.03
N ALA A 567 -3.88 20.48 26.72
CA ALA A 567 -4.64 21.71 26.69
C ALA A 567 -4.55 22.42 25.35
N GLU A 568 -3.35 22.50 24.76
CA GLU A 568 -3.14 23.08 23.41
C GLU A 568 -3.84 22.23 22.34
N CYS A 569 -3.76 20.90 22.44
CA CYS A 569 -4.48 20.00 21.54
C CYS A 569 -6.00 20.26 21.59
N ARG A 570 -6.58 20.38 22.78
CA ARG A 570 -8.02 20.72 22.95
C ARG A 570 -8.37 22.07 22.36
N PHE A 571 -7.57 23.08 22.62
CA PHE A 571 -7.79 24.42 22.08
C PHE A 571 -7.80 24.41 20.54
N LEU A 572 -6.83 23.72 19.91
CA LEU A 572 -6.76 23.58 18.44
C LEU A 572 -7.97 22.82 17.89
N ALA A 573 -8.40 21.73 18.55
CA ALA A 573 -9.59 20.97 18.17
C ALA A 573 -10.88 21.81 18.26
N GLU A 574 -11.06 22.59 19.33
CA GLU A 574 -12.21 23.50 19.48
C GLU A 574 -12.25 24.55 18.37
N GLN A 575 -11.10 25.11 18.00
CA GLN A 575 -10.98 26.06 16.89
C GLN A 575 -11.27 25.38 15.53
N ALA A 576 -10.78 24.14 15.34
CA ALA A 576 -11.01 23.37 14.14
C ALA A 576 -12.49 23.05 13.92
N LEU A 577 -13.22 22.72 14.97
CA LEU A 577 -14.67 22.45 14.94
C LEU A 577 -15.52 23.67 14.54
N GLN A 578 -15.00 24.89 14.77
CA GLN A 578 -15.64 26.16 14.39
C GLN A 578 -15.24 26.63 12.98
N SER A 579 -14.26 25.97 12.36
CA SER A 579 -13.78 26.34 11.03
C SER A 579 -14.81 26.04 9.94
N GLU A 580 -14.76 26.80 8.85
CA GLU A 580 -15.70 26.69 7.73
C GLU A 580 -15.25 25.66 6.68
N SER A 581 -13.94 25.33 6.63
CA SER A 581 -13.37 24.40 5.65
C SER A 581 -12.16 23.65 6.20
N GLY A 582 -11.86 22.49 5.61
CA GLY A 582 -10.66 21.73 5.95
C GLY A 582 -9.36 22.50 5.67
N GLN A 583 -9.34 23.36 4.67
CA GLN A 583 -8.20 24.24 4.39
C GLN A 583 -7.95 25.21 5.56
N HIS A 584 -8.99 25.84 6.12
CA HIS A 584 -8.85 26.69 7.30
C HIS A 584 -8.36 25.91 8.51
N VAL A 585 -8.84 24.67 8.70
CA VAL A 585 -8.34 23.78 9.77
C VAL A 585 -6.86 23.52 9.59
N ARG A 586 -6.43 23.05 8.41
CA ARG A 586 -5.02 22.75 8.13
C ARG A 586 -4.12 23.96 8.34
N ARG A 587 -4.50 25.15 7.84
CA ARG A 587 -3.75 26.38 8.02
C ARG A 587 -3.54 26.72 9.50
N ARG A 588 -4.59 26.61 10.29
CA ARG A 588 -4.55 26.93 11.73
C ARG A 588 -3.63 25.99 12.51
N VAL A 589 -3.74 24.69 12.22
CA VAL A 589 -2.87 23.69 12.88
C VAL A 589 -1.42 23.87 12.42
N ALA A 590 -1.20 24.05 11.11
CA ALA A 590 0.13 24.31 10.56
C ALA A 590 0.78 25.56 11.17
N GLN A 591 0.03 26.63 11.37
CA GLN A 591 0.53 27.81 12.06
C GLN A 591 1.02 27.50 13.48
N ALA A 592 0.27 26.71 14.25
CA ALA A 592 0.67 26.27 15.59
C ALA A 592 1.95 25.41 15.55
N PHE A 593 2.13 24.58 14.51
CA PHE A 593 3.36 23.81 14.30
C PHE A 593 4.56 24.72 14.00
N LEU A 594 4.38 25.75 13.17
CA LEU A 594 5.43 26.74 12.88
C LEU A 594 5.84 27.51 14.15
N GLU A 595 4.89 27.91 14.98
CA GLU A 595 5.14 28.60 16.27
C GLU A 595 5.93 27.69 17.25
N LYS A 596 5.77 26.35 17.14
CA LYS A 596 6.50 25.34 17.93
C LYS A 596 7.80 24.86 17.25
N GLN A 597 8.22 25.49 16.16
CA GLN A 597 9.42 25.11 15.38
C GLN A 597 9.38 23.69 14.79
N LEU A 598 8.20 23.17 14.52
CA LEU A 598 7.98 21.88 13.84
C LEU A 598 7.81 22.08 12.33
N ASN A 599 8.60 22.95 11.74
CA ASN A 599 8.47 23.38 10.34
C ASN A 599 8.50 22.22 9.35
N LEU A 600 9.35 21.20 9.63
CA LEU A 600 9.56 20.06 8.76
C LEU A 600 8.38 19.06 8.78
N LEU A 601 7.52 19.13 9.81
CA LEU A 601 6.28 18.34 9.87
C LEU A 601 5.09 19.01 9.15
N VAL A 602 5.26 20.26 8.71
CA VAL A 602 4.24 20.97 7.92
C VAL A 602 4.52 20.75 6.44
N PRO A 603 3.52 20.32 5.64
CA PRO A 603 3.68 20.18 4.20
C PRO A 603 4.25 21.43 3.53
N PRO A 604 5.20 21.31 2.59
CA PRO A 604 5.92 22.45 1.99
C PRO A 604 5.01 23.52 1.41
N ASN A 605 4.00 23.12 0.64
CA ASN A 605 3.02 24.03 0.02
C ASN A 605 2.22 24.85 1.05
N LEU A 606 1.91 24.27 2.20
CA LEU A 606 1.20 24.95 3.27
C LEU A 606 2.14 25.88 4.06
N ARG A 607 3.39 25.45 4.28
CA ARG A 607 4.43 26.23 4.95
C ARG A 607 4.75 27.50 4.18
N GLU A 608 4.97 27.43 2.87
CA GLU A 608 5.25 28.58 2.00
C GLU A 608 4.09 29.58 2.00
N THR A 609 2.86 29.10 1.86
CA THR A 609 1.67 29.96 1.90
C THR A 609 1.60 30.77 3.21
N LEU A 610 1.85 30.11 4.35
CA LEU A 610 1.81 30.76 5.66
C LEU A 610 2.98 31.72 5.88
N GLN A 611 4.17 31.42 5.37
CA GLN A 611 5.34 32.31 5.48
C GLN A 611 5.15 33.61 4.68
N VAL A 612 4.51 33.55 3.50
CA VAL A 612 4.17 34.74 2.70
C VAL A 612 3.11 35.60 3.39
N GLU A 613 2.14 35.00 4.07
CA GLU A 613 1.10 35.73 4.81
C GLU A 613 1.63 36.38 6.11
N MET A 614 2.74 35.88 6.67
CA MET A 614 3.37 36.41 7.90
C MET A 614 4.46 37.46 7.64
N ALA A 615 4.96 37.58 6.42
CA ALA A 615 5.97 38.51 5.98
C ALA A 615 5.33 39.82 5.48
#